data_f918325e2a2616c4ad25e8a6d9d417c4
#
_entry.id   f918325e2a2616c4ad25e8a6d9d417c4
#
_cell.length_a   1.000
_cell.length_b   1.000
_cell.length_c   1.000
_cell.angle_alpha   90.00
_cell.angle_beta   90.00
_cell.angle_gamma   90.00
#
_symmetry.space_group_name_H-M   'P 1'
#
loop_
_entity.id
_entity.type
_entity.pdbx_description
1 polymer ?
#
loop_
_entity_poly.entity_id
_entity_poly.type
_entity_poly.pdbx_seq_one_letter_code
_entity_poly.pdbx_strand_id
1 'polypeptide(L)'
;NISTTLSPRAVNDLLKNEMGFDGIVFTDGLEMKGVTKHFKADEVAIMAIRAGNHMLLLPENMDLAFNGLKTAFSKGKLEMVILNDNVKRILAAKYKLGLDTLILPTPDYATKMAFDPYAVGIKHRLIEEAITVAQNKRALIPMVNLTAPKIATLSIGSTTKTKFQERLDSYMEARHFNIAHTLKDVDETSLLKDLKKYERVIISIHQMTNKVGSNFGLTTKELTLIQNINRQNEVILVIFGSPYSLKYFENIDHILMAYEDTPETEDITAQGLTGVFGFKGKLPVTASNIFPVNHGFTTPSLKRMGYSVPERVGMCSDSLTYISTIANYMIEIGAAPGCQVLIAKDGRIIYEQAFGSHTYKDDNPVYLTDLYDIASVTKVAATTLAVMRLHK
;
A
#
# COMPACT_ATOMS: atom_id res chain seq x y z
N ASN A 1 25.34 31.43 -0.36
CA ASN A 1 24.90 30.07 0.06
C ASN A 1 25.09 29.11 -1.10
N ILE A 2 25.86 28.06 -0.91
CA ILE A 2 26.08 26.99 -1.87
C ILE A 2 25.41 25.71 -1.34
N SER A 3 24.87 24.86 -2.23
CA SER A 3 24.32 23.55 -1.84
C SER A 3 25.36 22.70 -1.11
N THR A 4 24.95 21.96 -0.08
CA THR A 4 25.83 21.08 0.72
C THR A 4 26.64 20.13 -0.17
N THR A 5 26.03 19.56 -1.19
CA THR A 5 26.63 18.68 -2.20
C THR A 5 27.80 19.35 -2.95
N LEU A 6 27.81 20.68 -3.11
CA LEU A 6 28.84 21.45 -3.82
C LEU A 6 29.83 22.12 -2.88
N SER A 7 29.68 21.95 -1.57
CA SER A 7 30.47 22.61 -0.54
C SER A 7 31.67 21.77 -0.06
N PRO A 8 32.92 22.13 -0.33
CA PRO A 8 34.08 21.44 0.24
C PRO A 8 34.04 21.36 1.78
N ARG A 9 33.57 22.45 2.44
CA ARG A 9 33.44 22.50 3.92
C ARG A 9 32.46 21.43 4.43
N ALA A 10 31.37 21.16 3.70
CA ALA A 10 30.40 20.15 4.13
C ALA A 10 30.91 18.73 3.84
N VAL A 11 31.47 18.49 2.66
CA VAL A 11 31.85 17.14 2.23
C VAL A 11 33.24 16.75 2.72
N ASN A 12 34.26 17.58 2.49
CA ASN A 12 35.63 17.26 2.93
C ASN A 12 35.82 17.54 4.42
N ASP A 13 35.56 18.78 4.87
CA ASP A 13 35.95 19.16 6.23
C ASP A 13 35.04 18.47 7.26
N LEU A 14 33.73 18.65 7.18
CA LEU A 14 32.79 18.09 8.14
C LEU A 14 32.65 16.56 7.97
N LEU A 15 32.18 16.09 6.82
CA LEU A 15 31.81 14.67 6.65
C LEU A 15 33.04 13.75 6.70
N LYS A 16 34.08 14.03 5.90
CA LYS A 16 35.25 13.14 5.80
C LYS A 16 36.22 13.33 6.95
N ASN A 17 36.63 14.60 7.27
CA ASN A 17 37.69 14.85 8.23
C ASN A 17 37.18 14.84 9.66
N GLU A 18 36.12 15.61 9.98
CA GLU A 18 35.63 15.74 11.35
C GLU A 18 34.82 14.51 11.80
N MET A 19 33.89 14.02 10.96
CA MET A 19 33.08 12.86 11.27
C MET A 19 33.75 11.52 10.93
N GLY A 20 34.90 11.53 10.23
CA GLY A 20 35.69 10.33 9.91
C GLY A 20 35.00 9.40 8.88
N PHE A 21 34.14 9.92 7.99
CA PHE A 21 33.47 9.08 7.00
C PHE A 21 34.41 8.67 5.88
N ASP A 22 34.70 7.38 5.78
CA ASP A 22 35.62 6.79 4.77
C ASP A 22 34.89 6.00 3.64
N GLY A 23 33.58 6.09 3.55
CA GLY A 23 32.79 5.43 2.48
C GLY A 23 32.80 6.21 1.15
N ILE A 24 32.02 5.71 0.17
CA ILE A 24 31.79 6.41 -1.09
C ILE A 24 30.76 7.52 -0.87
N VAL A 25 31.11 8.74 -1.25
CA VAL A 25 30.20 9.89 -1.20
C VAL A 25 29.57 10.08 -2.57
N PHE A 26 28.24 10.02 -2.60
CA PHE A 26 27.42 10.37 -3.77
C PHE A 26 26.89 11.80 -3.59
N THR A 27 26.73 12.52 -4.70
CA THR A 27 25.95 13.76 -4.66
C THR A 27 24.47 13.47 -4.45
N ASP A 28 23.70 14.45 -4.03
CA ASP A 28 22.28 14.49 -4.30
C ASP A 28 22.03 14.66 -5.82
N GLY A 29 20.76 14.55 -6.28
CA GLY A 29 20.40 14.76 -7.67
C GLY A 29 20.83 16.15 -8.17
N LEU A 30 21.76 16.21 -9.10
CA LEU A 30 22.34 17.47 -9.60
C LEU A 30 21.39 18.20 -10.59
N GLU A 31 20.28 17.58 -10.98
CA GLU A 31 19.19 18.17 -11.77
C GLU A 31 18.25 19.06 -10.93
N MET A 32 18.39 19.02 -9.60
CA MET A 32 17.50 19.75 -8.70
C MET A 32 17.62 21.28 -8.89
N LYS A 33 16.48 21.97 -8.91
CA LYS A 33 16.39 23.42 -9.14
C LYS A 33 17.19 24.27 -8.15
N GLY A 34 17.50 23.73 -6.96
CA GLY A 34 18.39 24.38 -6.00
C GLY A 34 19.84 24.54 -6.51
N VAL A 35 20.22 23.74 -7.51
CA VAL A 35 21.55 23.76 -8.14
C VAL A 35 21.48 24.36 -9.55
N THR A 36 20.56 23.85 -10.40
CA THR A 36 20.49 24.19 -11.84
C THR A 36 20.06 25.64 -12.10
N LYS A 37 19.43 26.31 -11.13
CA LYS A 37 19.12 27.75 -11.25
C LYS A 37 20.36 28.66 -11.22
N HIS A 38 21.46 28.18 -10.69
CA HIS A 38 22.62 29.01 -10.37
C HIS A 38 23.87 28.64 -11.16
N PHE A 39 23.98 27.39 -11.62
CA PHE A 39 25.17 26.85 -12.26
C PHE A 39 24.81 25.96 -13.44
N LYS A 40 25.68 25.92 -14.46
CA LYS A 40 25.56 24.99 -15.60
C LYS A 40 26.03 23.58 -15.22
N ALA A 41 25.56 22.56 -15.94
CA ALA A 41 25.85 21.17 -15.63
C ALA A 41 27.36 20.82 -15.57
N ASP A 42 28.17 21.41 -16.43
CA ASP A 42 29.64 21.26 -16.41
C ASP A 42 30.29 21.90 -15.16
N GLU A 43 29.84 23.09 -14.80
CA GLU A 43 30.31 23.79 -13.59
C GLU A 43 29.92 23.00 -12.34
N VAL A 44 28.68 22.53 -12.26
CA VAL A 44 28.18 21.71 -11.13
C VAL A 44 29.00 20.44 -10.97
N ALA A 45 29.28 19.73 -12.06
CA ALA A 45 30.04 18.50 -12.03
C ALA A 45 31.48 18.75 -11.50
N ILE A 46 32.13 19.81 -11.96
CA ILE A 46 33.48 20.19 -11.51
C ILE A 46 33.47 20.57 -10.03
N MET A 47 32.47 21.37 -9.59
CA MET A 47 32.34 21.80 -8.20
C MET A 47 32.08 20.61 -7.28
N ALA A 48 31.22 19.66 -7.68
CA ALA A 48 30.91 18.48 -6.89
C ALA A 48 32.14 17.57 -6.68
N ILE A 49 32.94 17.32 -7.73
CA ILE A 49 34.19 16.55 -7.60
C ILE A 49 35.19 17.31 -6.72
N ARG A 50 35.32 18.62 -6.89
CA ARG A 50 36.20 19.46 -6.08
C ARG A 50 35.74 19.51 -4.60
N ALA A 51 34.44 19.41 -4.34
CA ALA A 51 33.90 19.33 -2.98
C ALA A 51 34.23 18.01 -2.28
N GLY A 52 34.70 16.98 -3.02
CA GLY A 52 35.09 15.70 -2.46
C GLY A 52 34.08 14.57 -2.71
N ASN A 53 33.06 14.75 -3.52
CA ASN A 53 32.18 13.65 -3.91
C ASN A 53 32.93 12.69 -4.83
N HIS A 54 32.64 11.40 -4.69
CA HIS A 54 33.27 10.34 -5.50
C HIS A 54 32.44 10.01 -6.73
N MET A 55 31.10 10.11 -6.63
CA MET A 55 30.15 9.84 -7.71
C MET A 55 29.13 10.97 -7.83
N LEU A 56 28.75 11.27 -9.07
CA LEU A 56 27.75 12.28 -9.41
C LEU A 56 26.44 11.60 -9.77
N LEU A 57 25.34 12.04 -9.15
CA LEU A 57 24.02 11.51 -9.38
C LEU A 57 23.19 12.48 -10.23
N LEU A 58 22.59 12.00 -11.31
CA LEU A 58 21.61 12.70 -12.15
C LEU A 58 22.02 14.15 -12.51
N PRO A 59 23.14 14.38 -13.23
CA PRO A 59 23.42 15.71 -13.76
C PRO A 59 22.35 16.11 -14.80
N GLU A 60 21.91 17.37 -14.80
CA GLU A 60 20.84 17.88 -15.68
C GLU A 60 21.15 17.60 -17.18
N ASN A 61 22.43 17.65 -17.56
CA ASN A 61 22.90 17.31 -18.89
C ASN A 61 24.18 16.48 -18.75
N MET A 62 24.09 15.19 -19.06
CA MET A 62 25.20 14.23 -18.91
C MET A 62 26.38 14.56 -19.82
N ASP A 63 26.13 14.90 -21.08
CA ASP A 63 27.20 15.18 -22.05
C ASP A 63 27.97 16.43 -21.67
N LEU A 64 27.27 17.48 -21.25
CA LEU A 64 27.87 18.72 -20.80
C LEU A 64 28.73 18.50 -19.55
N ALA A 65 28.20 17.77 -18.56
CA ALA A 65 28.90 17.43 -17.33
C ALA A 65 30.17 16.59 -17.61
N PHE A 66 30.05 15.56 -18.44
CA PHE A 66 31.18 14.71 -18.83
C PHE A 66 32.26 15.46 -19.56
N ASN A 67 31.91 16.26 -20.60
CA ASN A 67 32.87 17.06 -21.35
C ASN A 67 33.52 18.15 -20.50
N GLY A 68 32.77 18.72 -19.58
CA GLY A 68 33.28 19.67 -18.59
C GLY A 68 34.35 19.06 -17.67
N LEU A 69 34.08 17.87 -17.12
CA LEU A 69 35.05 17.13 -16.29
C LEU A 69 36.27 16.71 -17.10
N LYS A 70 36.09 16.14 -18.30
CA LYS A 70 37.20 15.78 -19.20
C LYS A 70 38.11 16.97 -19.48
N THR A 71 37.54 18.13 -19.76
CA THR A 71 38.27 19.38 -19.98
C THR A 71 38.96 19.87 -18.71
N ALA A 72 38.31 19.76 -17.54
CA ALA A 72 38.88 20.19 -16.30
C ALA A 72 40.12 19.36 -15.89
N PHE A 73 40.07 18.04 -16.07
CA PHE A 73 41.22 17.15 -15.84
C PHE A 73 42.34 17.39 -16.86
N SER A 74 42.02 17.48 -18.15
CA SER A 74 43.04 17.70 -19.20
C SER A 74 43.79 19.05 -19.09
N LYS A 75 43.12 20.09 -18.57
CA LYS A 75 43.66 21.41 -18.33
C LYS A 75 44.27 21.61 -16.92
N GLY A 76 44.36 20.55 -16.13
CA GLY A 76 44.88 20.62 -14.77
C GLY A 76 44.04 21.43 -13.76
N LYS A 77 42.78 21.72 -14.09
CA LYS A 77 41.84 22.37 -13.14
C LYS A 77 41.38 21.44 -12.04
N LEU A 78 41.41 20.13 -12.28
CA LEU A 78 41.26 19.04 -11.33
C LEU A 78 42.48 18.14 -11.43
N GLU A 79 42.99 17.68 -10.30
CA GLU A 79 44.15 16.81 -10.25
C GLU A 79 43.80 15.36 -10.60
N MET A 80 44.61 14.72 -11.47
CA MET A 80 44.40 13.32 -11.88
C MET A 80 44.40 12.33 -10.71
N VAL A 81 45.05 12.65 -9.59
CA VAL A 81 45.06 11.82 -8.40
C VAL A 81 43.64 11.68 -7.84
N ILE A 82 42.82 12.74 -7.84
CA ILE A 82 41.43 12.71 -7.40
C ILE A 82 40.61 11.71 -8.24
N LEU A 83 40.75 11.76 -9.57
CA LEU A 83 40.06 10.81 -10.46
C LEU A 83 40.48 9.37 -10.18
N ASN A 84 41.78 9.11 -10.07
CA ASN A 84 42.31 7.78 -9.79
C ASN A 84 41.82 7.22 -8.44
N ASP A 85 41.82 8.02 -7.41
CA ASP A 85 41.36 7.60 -6.08
C ASP A 85 39.86 7.34 -6.05
N ASN A 86 39.06 8.19 -6.69
CA ASN A 86 37.62 7.96 -6.84
C ASN A 86 37.34 6.66 -7.60
N VAL A 87 38.01 6.43 -8.74
CA VAL A 87 37.84 5.20 -9.52
C VAL A 87 38.25 3.97 -8.73
N LYS A 88 39.41 4.01 -8.03
CA LYS A 88 39.84 2.90 -7.15
C LYS A 88 38.80 2.56 -6.09
N ARG A 89 38.26 3.58 -5.38
CA ARG A 89 37.22 3.38 -4.38
C ARG A 89 35.96 2.73 -4.96
N ILE A 90 35.52 3.20 -6.14
CA ILE A 90 34.34 2.65 -6.83
C ILE A 90 34.59 1.20 -7.26
N LEU A 91 35.77 0.90 -7.86
CA LEU A 91 36.13 -0.45 -8.27
C LEU A 91 36.28 -1.39 -7.07
N ALA A 92 36.86 -0.95 -5.97
CA ALA A 92 36.97 -1.72 -4.75
C ALA A 92 35.59 -2.07 -4.15
N ALA A 93 34.65 -1.11 -4.17
CA ALA A 93 33.28 -1.37 -3.76
C ALA A 93 32.57 -2.38 -4.67
N LYS A 94 32.70 -2.23 -5.98
CA LYS A 94 32.16 -3.18 -6.97
C LYS A 94 32.74 -4.58 -6.75
N TYR A 95 34.03 -4.70 -6.52
CA TYR A 95 34.69 -5.98 -6.24
C TYR A 95 34.17 -6.61 -4.96
N LYS A 96 34.04 -5.85 -3.86
CA LYS A 96 33.48 -6.33 -2.60
C LYS A 96 32.03 -6.84 -2.73
N LEU A 97 31.28 -6.31 -3.70
CA LEU A 97 29.91 -6.74 -4.02
C LEU A 97 29.87 -7.94 -4.97
N GLY A 98 31.03 -8.49 -5.40
CA GLY A 98 31.12 -9.60 -6.34
C GLY A 98 30.70 -9.26 -7.76
N LEU A 99 30.74 -7.96 -8.15
CA LEU A 99 30.29 -7.54 -9.49
C LEU A 99 31.27 -7.89 -10.59
N ASP A 100 32.50 -8.33 -10.26
CA ASP A 100 33.50 -8.90 -11.18
C ASP A 100 33.12 -10.33 -11.64
N THR A 101 32.32 -11.03 -10.83
CA THR A 101 31.85 -12.39 -11.12
C THR A 101 30.31 -12.46 -11.16
N LEU A 102 29.65 -11.33 -11.43
CA LEU A 102 28.20 -11.23 -11.41
C LEU A 102 27.55 -12.17 -12.42
N ILE A 103 26.83 -13.16 -11.89
CA ILE A 103 25.90 -13.98 -12.67
C ILE A 103 24.53 -13.31 -12.57
N LEU A 104 24.02 -12.82 -13.70
CA LEU A 104 22.69 -12.23 -13.76
C LEU A 104 21.64 -13.32 -13.49
N PRO A 105 20.67 -13.07 -12.62
CA PRO A 105 19.58 -14.01 -12.43
C PRO A 105 18.77 -14.17 -13.71
N THR A 106 18.25 -15.37 -13.95
CA THR A 106 17.30 -15.58 -15.05
C THR A 106 16.02 -14.76 -14.80
N PRO A 107 15.30 -14.32 -15.85
CA PRO A 107 14.03 -13.63 -15.70
C PRO A 107 13.04 -14.40 -14.81
N ASP A 108 12.96 -15.72 -14.95
CA ASP A 108 12.10 -16.58 -14.15
C ASP A 108 12.47 -16.55 -12.65
N TYR A 109 13.78 -16.61 -12.35
CA TYR A 109 14.25 -16.50 -10.97
C TYR A 109 13.94 -15.12 -10.39
N ALA A 110 14.18 -14.05 -11.14
CA ALA A 110 13.87 -12.69 -10.71
C ALA A 110 12.36 -12.51 -10.45
N THR A 111 11.51 -13.04 -11.34
CA THR A 111 10.06 -13.03 -11.16
C THR A 111 9.64 -13.82 -9.92
N LYS A 112 10.17 -15.02 -9.73
CA LYS A 112 9.88 -15.84 -8.55
C LYS A 112 10.27 -15.14 -7.24
N MET A 113 11.41 -14.48 -7.22
CA MET A 113 11.87 -13.73 -6.03
C MET A 113 11.04 -12.46 -5.78
N ALA A 114 10.62 -11.76 -6.85
CA ALA A 114 9.82 -10.54 -6.74
C ALA A 114 8.40 -10.84 -6.18
N PHE A 115 7.86 -12.01 -6.49
CA PHE A 115 6.52 -12.46 -6.07
C PHE A 115 6.57 -13.61 -5.06
N ASP A 116 7.63 -13.67 -4.25
CA ASP A 116 7.74 -14.68 -3.19
C ASP A 116 6.56 -14.57 -2.22
N PRO A 117 5.71 -15.59 -2.09
CA PRO A 117 4.55 -15.56 -1.21
C PRO A 117 4.90 -15.29 0.27
N TYR A 118 6.10 -15.70 0.72
CA TYR A 118 6.57 -15.37 2.05
C TYR A 118 6.81 -13.87 2.24
N ALA A 119 7.44 -13.23 1.25
CA ALA A 119 7.62 -11.77 1.24
C ALA A 119 6.26 -11.04 1.20
N VAL A 120 5.29 -11.54 0.44
CA VAL A 120 3.90 -11.03 0.44
C VAL A 120 3.28 -11.15 1.83
N GLY A 121 3.47 -12.28 2.52
CA GLY A 121 2.98 -12.46 3.89
C GLY A 121 3.57 -11.44 4.88
N ILE A 122 4.86 -11.11 4.74
CA ILE A 122 5.52 -10.04 5.53
C ILE A 122 4.93 -8.68 5.18
N LYS A 123 4.77 -8.36 3.89
CA LYS A 123 4.15 -7.11 3.42
C LYS A 123 2.76 -6.92 4.03
N HIS A 124 1.91 -7.95 4.04
CA HIS A 124 0.59 -7.89 4.65
C HIS A 124 0.66 -7.53 6.14
N ARG A 125 1.61 -8.11 6.89
CA ARG A 125 1.80 -7.78 8.30
C ARG A 125 2.23 -6.33 8.51
N LEU A 126 3.13 -5.83 7.67
CA LEU A 126 3.58 -4.43 7.72
C LEU A 126 2.43 -3.46 7.45
N ILE A 127 1.59 -3.75 6.46
CA ILE A 127 0.39 -2.96 6.16
C ILE A 127 -0.57 -2.94 7.35
N GLU A 128 -0.88 -4.10 7.95
CA GLU A 128 -1.77 -4.18 9.11
C GLU A 128 -1.28 -3.35 10.30
N GLU A 129 0.04 -3.39 10.58
CA GLU A 129 0.63 -2.63 11.68
C GLU A 129 0.76 -1.13 11.37
N ALA A 130 0.85 -0.74 10.09
CA ALA A 130 0.97 0.64 9.67
C ALA A 130 -0.35 1.41 9.67
N ILE A 131 -1.46 0.77 9.23
CA ILE A 131 -2.76 1.43 9.11
C ILE A 131 -3.14 2.10 10.44
N THR A 132 -3.46 3.39 10.37
CA THR A 132 -3.64 4.23 11.55
C THR A 132 -5.08 4.75 11.65
N VAL A 133 -5.74 4.50 12.77
CA VAL A 133 -7.00 5.17 13.11
C VAL A 133 -6.67 6.57 13.60
N ALA A 134 -6.79 7.57 12.73
CA ALA A 134 -6.46 8.95 13.04
C ALA A 134 -7.55 9.65 13.88
N GLN A 135 -8.81 9.25 13.73
CA GLN A 135 -9.93 9.77 14.53
C GLN A 135 -11.00 8.70 14.72
N ASN A 136 -11.58 8.62 15.95
CA ASN A 136 -12.60 7.61 16.27
C ASN A 136 -13.44 8.05 17.49
N LYS A 137 -14.14 9.19 17.39
CA LYS A 137 -14.80 9.85 18.53
C LYS A 137 -15.86 9.01 19.22
N ARG A 138 -16.57 8.15 18.48
CA ARG A 138 -17.64 7.29 19.01
C ARG A 138 -17.29 5.80 18.99
N ALA A 139 -16.01 5.48 18.91
CA ALA A 139 -15.50 4.10 18.85
C ALA A 139 -16.18 3.25 17.75
N LEU A 140 -16.45 3.84 16.57
CA LEU A 140 -17.10 3.17 15.46
C LEU A 140 -16.15 2.23 14.70
N ILE A 141 -14.86 2.47 14.79
CA ILE A 141 -13.82 1.63 14.19
C ILE A 141 -13.20 0.75 15.28
N PRO A 142 -13.21 -0.60 15.12
CA PRO A 142 -13.78 -1.39 14.03
C PRO A 142 -15.31 -1.45 14.09
N MET A 143 -15.95 -1.68 12.95
CA MET A 143 -17.40 -1.76 12.83
C MET A 143 -17.93 -3.05 13.48
N VAL A 144 -18.59 -2.92 14.62
CA VAL A 144 -19.16 -4.07 15.37
C VAL A 144 -20.39 -4.62 14.66
N ASN A 145 -21.31 -3.74 14.26
CA ASN A 145 -22.52 -4.14 13.57
C ASN A 145 -22.40 -3.87 12.07
N LEU A 146 -22.53 -4.93 11.27
CA LEU A 146 -22.40 -4.89 9.82
C LEU A 146 -23.74 -5.06 9.09
N THR A 147 -24.83 -5.37 9.81
CA THR A 147 -26.13 -5.72 9.23
C THR A 147 -27.22 -4.73 9.54
N ALA A 148 -27.15 -4.00 10.65
CA ALA A 148 -28.23 -3.12 11.10
C ALA A 148 -28.29 -1.75 10.40
N PRO A 149 -27.18 -0.95 10.28
CA PRO A 149 -27.27 0.29 9.53
C PRO A 149 -27.27 0.01 8.02
N LYS A 150 -28.08 0.78 7.27
CA LYS A 150 -27.93 0.79 5.81
C LYS A 150 -26.62 1.48 5.45
N ILE A 151 -25.73 0.76 4.79
CA ILE A 151 -24.38 1.24 4.47
C ILE A 151 -24.24 1.50 2.98
N ALA A 152 -23.66 2.66 2.63
CA ALA A 152 -23.13 2.92 1.32
C ALA A 152 -21.61 3.12 1.38
N THR A 153 -20.92 2.85 0.26
CA THR A 153 -19.52 3.25 0.06
C THR A 153 -19.43 4.25 -1.07
N LEU A 154 -18.58 5.23 -0.95
CA LEU A 154 -18.24 6.18 -2.01
C LEU A 154 -16.74 6.15 -2.23
N SER A 155 -16.31 5.69 -3.40
CA SER A 155 -14.92 5.75 -3.83
C SER A 155 -14.69 7.00 -4.68
N ILE A 156 -13.77 7.87 -4.24
CA ILE A 156 -13.32 9.07 -4.95
C ILE A 156 -11.95 8.78 -5.57
N GLY A 157 -11.80 8.99 -6.88
CA GLY A 157 -10.59 8.68 -7.63
C GLY A 157 -10.65 7.34 -8.38
N SER A 158 -11.77 6.60 -8.32
CA SER A 158 -11.99 5.39 -9.11
C SER A 158 -13.39 5.40 -9.71
N THR A 159 -13.53 5.04 -10.98
CA THR A 159 -14.83 4.89 -11.67
C THR A 159 -15.34 3.46 -11.67
N THR A 160 -14.54 2.51 -11.19
CA THR A 160 -14.88 1.10 -11.08
C THR A 160 -14.83 0.67 -9.61
N LYS A 161 -15.46 -0.46 -9.30
CA LYS A 161 -15.43 -1.07 -7.99
C LYS A 161 -13.97 -1.32 -7.56
N THR A 162 -13.58 -0.79 -6.39
CA THR A 162 -12.22 -0.91 -5.86
C THR A 162 -12.04 -2.23 -5.10
N LYS A 163 -10.79 -2.62 -4.86
CA LYS A 163 -10.49 -3.81 -4.06
C LYS A 163 -10.97 -3.67 -2.61
N PHE A 164 -10.96 -2.45 -2.09
CA PHE A 164 -11.56 -2.12 -0.80
C PHE A 164 -13.05 -2.45 -0.76
N GLN A 165 -13.80 -2.01 -1.77
CA GLN A 165 -15.24 -2.30 -1.88
C GLN A 165 -15.53 -3.79 -2.08
N GLU A 166 -14.75 -4.47 -2.94
CA GLU A 166 -14.86 -5.92 -3.14
C GLU A 166 -14.67 -6.70 -1.83
N ARG A 167 -13.67 -6.33 -1.04
CA ARG A 167 -13.41 -7.00 0.23
C ARG A 167 -14.49 -6.70 1.27
N LEU A 168 -15.06 -5.51 1.29
CA LEU A 168 -16.19 -5.20 2.18
C LEU A 168 -17.40 -6.11 1.91
N ASP A 169 -17.68 -6.48 0.64
CA ASP A 169 -18.78 -7.39 0.29
C ASP A 169 -18.63 -8.81 0.88
N SER A 170 -17.38 -9.19 1.23
CA SER A 170 -17.17 -10.46 1.95
C SER A 170 -17.68 -10.42 3.39
N TYR A 171 -18.03 -9.24 3.92
CA TYR A 171 -18.42 -9.05 5.32
C TYR A 171 -19.80 -8.43 5.48
N MET A 172 -20.26 -7.62 4.54
CA MET A 172 -21.50 -6.85 4.68
C MET A 172 -22.11 -6.48 3.33
N GLU A 173 -23.41 -6.28 3.32
CA GLU A 173 -24.09 -5.68 2.17
C GLU A 173 -23.89 -4.15 2.18
N ALA A 174 -23.40 -3.61 1.07
CA ALA A 174 -23.24 -2.17 0.88
C ALA A 174 -23.57 -1.74 -0.56
N ARG A 175 -24.15 -0.56 -0.71
CA ARG A 175 -24.33 0.04 -2.03
C ARG A 175 -23.06 0.81 -2.40
N HIS A 176 -22.47 0.49 -3.53
CA HIS A 176 -21.25 1.13 -4.00
C HIS A 176 -21.53 2.29 -4.97
N PHE A 177 -20.85 3.40 -4.73
CA PHE A 177 -20.77 4.57 -5.60
C PHE A 177 -19.29 4.83 -5.92
N ASN A 178 -19.01 5.20 -7.17
CA ASN A 178 -17.65 5.42 -7.64
C ASN A 178 -17.61 6.69 -8.49
N ILE A 179 -16.68 7.60 -8.22
CA ILE A 179 -16.53 8.87 -8.94
C ILE A 179 -15.05 9.17 -9.23
N ALA A 180 -14.80 9.75 -10.41
CA ALA A 180 -13.47 10.25 -10.75
C ALA A 180 -13.16 11.56 -10.02
N HIS A 181 -11.88 11.89 -9.83
CA HIS A 181 -11.43 13.14 -9.21
C HIS A 181 -11.97 14.42 -9.85
N THR A 182 -12.25 14.42 -11.13
CA THR A 182 -12.66 15.65 -11.82
C THR A 182 -14.08 16.11 -11.53
N LEU A 183 -14.95 15.22 -11.00
CA LEU A 183 -16.39 15.44 -10.78
C LEU A 183 -17.13 16.06 -12.00
N LYS A 184 -16.56 15.97 -13.22
CA LYS A 184 -17.13 16.64 -14.41
C LYS A 184 -18.48 16.08 -14.81
N ASP A 185 -18.66 14.78 -14.64
CA ASP A 185 -19.86 14.04 -15.07
C ASP A 185 -20.71 13.59 -13.87
N VAL A 186 -20.48 14.18 -12.68
CA VAL A 186 -21.18 13.83 -11.45
C VAL A 186 -22.29 14.86 -11.18
N ASP A 187 -23.53 14.39 -11.13
CA ASP A 187 -24.63 15.16 -10.54
C ASP A 187 -24.54 15.07 -9.01
N GLU A 188 -23.85 16.04 -8.42
CA GLU A 188 -23.64 16.11 -6.96
C GLU A 188 -24.98 16.12 -6.19
N THR A 189 -26.01 16.78 -6.73
CA THR A 189 -27.32 16.87 -6.10
C THR A 189 -28.00 15.50 -6.03
N SER A 190 -27.97 14.76 -7.13
CA SER A 190 -28.48 13.40 -7.21
C SER A 190 -27.71 12.46 -6.31
N LEU A 191 -26.37 12.52 -6.32
CA LEU A 191 -25.51 11.71 -5.46
C LEU A 191 -25.80 11.95 -3.97
N LEU A 192 -25.86 13.20 -3.53
CA LEU A 192 -26.18 13.55 -2.14
C LEU A 192 -27.57 13.06 -1.73
N LYS A 193 -28.58 13.19 -2.62
CA LYS A 193 -29.93 12.68 -2.39
C LYS A 193 -29.94 11.15 -2.25
N ASP A 194 -29.15 10.45 -3.06
CA ASP A 194 -29.05 8.98 -2.98
C ASP A 194 -28.31 8.55 -1.73
N LEU A 195 -27.19 9.17 -1.38
CA LEU A 195 -26.44 8.84 -0.16
C LEU A 195 -27.22 9.13 1.11
N LYS A 196 -28.11 10.11 1.13
CA LYS A 196 -28.99 10.41 2.28
C LYS A 196 -29.92 9.26 2.68
N LYS A 197 -30.12 8.27 1.79
CA LYS A 197 -30.92 7.06 2.08
C LYS A 197 -30.19 6.06 2.99
N TYR A 198 -28.90 6.27 3.25
CA TYR A 198 -28.03 5.41 4.04
C TYR A 198 -27.68 6.09 5.36
N GLU A 199 -27.65 5.32 6.42
CA GLU A 199 -27.27 5.82 7.75
C GLU A 199 -25.78 6.07 7.84
N ARG A 200 -24.99 5.21 7.22
CA ARG A 200 -23.52 5.28 7.20
C ARG A 200 -22.97 5.31 5.79
N VAL A 201 -22.00 6.19 5.55
CA VAL A 201 -21.27 6.26 4.30
C VAL A 201 -19.77 6.07 4.58
N ILE A 202 -19.18 5.04 3.97
CA ILE A 202 -17.74 4.82 4.01
C ILE A 202 -17.17 5.49 2.76
N ILE A 203 -16.43 6.57 2.95
CA ILE A 203 -15.77 7.29 1.85
C ILE A 203 -14.32 6.81 1.77
N SER A 204 -13.89 6.33 0.61
CA SER A 204 -12.49 6.00 0.33
C SER A 204 -11.92 6.95 -0.73
N ILE A 205 -10.72 7.49 -0.46
CA ILE A 205 -10.03 8.40 -1.40
C ILE A 205 -8.83 7.65 -1.97
N HIS A 206 -8.79 7.59 -3.30
CA HIS A 206 -7.80 6.85 -4.09
C HIS A 206 -7.00 7.78 -5.01
N GLN A 207 -5.93 7.28 -5.64
CA GLN A 207 -5.13 7.97 -6.66
C GLN A 207 -4.66 9.38 -6.25
N MET A 208 -4.38 9.55 -4.97
CA MET A 208 -3.84 10.80 -4.45
C MET A 208 -2.40 11.03 -4.91
N THR A 209 -2.00 12.29 -4.99
CA THR A 209 -0.60 12.67 -5.30
C THR A 209 0.14 13.11 -4.05
N ASN A 210 1.48 13.07 -4.07
CA ASN A 210 2.31 13.60 -2.99
C ASN A 210 2.58 15.11 -3.10
N LYS A 211 1.90 15.83 -4.03
CA LYS A 211 2.13 17.24 -4.31
C LYS A 211 1.29 18.12 -3.36
N VAL A 212 1.92 18.72 -2.36
CA VAL A 212 1.28 19.65 -1.41
C VAL A 212 0.60 20.83 -2.12
N GLY A 213 1.24 21.39 -3.16
CA GLY A 213 0.73 22.56 -3.90
C GLY A 213 -0.55 22.30 -4.70
N SER A 214 -0.94 21.04 -4.90
CA SER A 214 -2.20 20.63 -5.54
C SER A 214 -3.13 19.93 -4.55
N ASN A 215 -3.03 20.22 -3.25
CA ASN A 215 -3.84 19.59 -2.20
C ASN A 215 -3.82 18.05 -2.27
N PHE A 216 -2.67 17.46 -2.61
CA PHE A 216 -2.52 16.01 -2.79
C PHE A 216 -3.41 15.41 -3.89
N GLY A 217 -3.80 16.20 -4.89
CA GLY A 217 -4.68 15.82 -5.98
C GLY A 217 -6.17 16.08 -5.72
N LEU A 218 -6.53 16.49 -4.50
CA LEU A 218 -7.92 16.79 -4.15
C LEU A 218 -8.36 18.16 -4.64
N THR A 219 -9.51 18.22 -5.27
CA THR A 219 -10.14 19.48 -5.69
C THR A 219 -10.96 20.08 -4.54
N THR A 220 -11.20 21.40 -4.59
CA THR A 220 -12.09 22.07 -3.64
C THR A 220 -13.51 21.51 -3.68
N LYS A 221 -13.98 21.08 -4.86
CA LYS A 221 -15.31 20.45 -5.01
C LYS A 221 -15.40 19.13 -4.24
N GLU A 222 -14.40 18.27 -4.36
CA GLU A 222 -14.36 17.00 -3.61
C GLU A 222 -14.33 17.22 -2.10
N LEU A 223 -13.52 18.17 -1.62
CA LEU A 223 -13.49 18.52 -0.21
C LEU A 223 -14.87 19.02 0.26
N THR A 224 -15.55 19.83 -0.54
CA THR A 224 -16.90 20.32 -0.25
C THR A 224 -17.92 19.18 -0.26
N LEU A 225 -17.85 18.26 -1.25
CA LEU A 225 -18.72 17.10 -1.34
C LEU A 225 -18.58 16.21 -0.08
N ILE A 226 -17.35 15.89 0.33
CA ILE A 226 -17.10 15.10 1.54
C ILE A 226 -17.70 15.79 2.77
N GLN A 227 -17.54 17.10 2.93
CA GLN A 227 -18.13 17.84 4.04
C GLN A 227 -19.67 17.83 4.00
N ASN A 228 -20.28 17.94 2.82
CA ASN A 228 -21.74 17.87 2.66
C ASN A 228 -22.28 16.48 3.05
N ILE A 229 -21.60 15.42 2.63
CA ILE A 229 -21.94 14.05 3.05
C ILE A 229 -21.81 13.90 4.58
N ASN A 230 -20.73 14.41 5.18
CA ASN A 230 -20.50 14.34 6.62
C ASN A 230 -21.57 15.08 7.47
N ARG A 231 -22.24 16.09 6.89
CA ARG A 231 -23.33 16.81 7.57
C ARG A 231 -24.63 16.03 7.62
N GLN A 232 -24.84 15.09 6.71
CA GLN A 232 -26.11 14.38 6.55
C GLN A 232 -26.06 12.89 6.89
N ASN A 233 -24.84 12.30 6.95
CA ASN A 233 -24.60 10.88 7.20
C ASN A 233 -23.54 10.69 8.28
N GLU A 234 -23.52 9.53 8.94
CA GLU A 234 -22.37 9.09 9.72
C GLU A 234 -21.26 8.64 8.75
N VAL A 235 -20.13 9.36 8.74
CA VAL A 235 -19.03 9.11 7.78
C VAL A 235 -17.88 8.39 8.46
N ILE A 236 -17.38 7.36 7.78
CA ILE A 236 -16.02 6.80 7.98
C ILE A 236 -15.21 7.18 6.77
N LEU A 237 -14.16 7.97 6.95
CA LEU A 237 -13.24 8.36 5.88
C LEU A 237 -12.02 7.47 5.88
N VAL A 238 -11.70 6.86 4.75
CA VAL A 238 -10.51 6.05 4.51
C VAL A 238 -9.64 6.75 3.48
N ILE A 239 -8.37 6.99 3.80
CA ILE A 239 -7.46 7.75 2.95
C ILE A 239 -6.32 6.84 2.48
N PHE A 240 -6.29 6.56 1.18
CA PHE A 240 -5.20 5.86 0.50
C PHE A 240 -4.28 6.91 -0.14
N GLY A 241 -3.35 7.48 0.66
CA GLY A 241 -2.48 8.56 0.20
C GLY A 241 -1.63 9.19 1.29
N SER A 242 -1.26 10.45 1.09
CA SER A 242 -0.36 11.17 1.99
C SER A 242 -1.02 11.53 3.33
N PRO A 243 -0.39 11.23 4.49
CA PRO A 243 -0.94 11.59 5.80
C PRO A 243 -1.07 13.10 6.01
N TYR A 244 -0.30 13.92 5.29
CA TYR A 244 -0.44 15.38 5.37
C TYR A 244 -1.80 15.90 4.87
N SER A 245 -2.58 15.08 4.14
CA SER A 245 -3.94 15.42 3.71
C SER A 245 -4.95 15.46 4.86
N LEU A 246 -4.66 14.82 5.99
CA LEU A 246 -5.53 14.79 7.17
C LEU A 246 -5.97 16.18 7.64
N LYS A 247 -5.15 17.21 7.44
CA LYS A 247 -5.47 18.61 7.78
C LYS A 247 -6.77 19.14 7.13
N TYR A 248 -7.24 18.52 6.04
CA TYR A 248 -8.49 18.91 5.38
C TYR A 248 -9.73 18.25 5.98
N PHE A 249 -9.55 17.28 6.89
CA PHE A 249 -10.61 16.40 7.38
C PHE A 249 -10.79 16.42 8.90
N GLU A 250 -10.30 17.45 9.59
CA GLU A 250 -10.34 17.59 11.05
C GLU A 250 -11.75 17.51 11.65
N ASN A 251 -12.78 17.81 10.85
CA ASN A 251 -14.20 17.78 11.25
C ASN A 251 -14.87 16.41 11.07
N ILE A 252 -14.15 15.39 10.56
CA ILE A 252 -14.71 14.05 10.36
C ILE A 252 -14.43 13.19 11.60
N ASP A 253 -15.45 12.59 12.17
CA ASP A 253 -15.36 11.90 13.46
C ASP A 253 -14.65 10.55 13.41
N HIS A 254 -14.57 9.91 12.23
CA HIS A 254 -13.96 8.59 12.05
C HIS A 254 -13.07 8.60 10.81
N ILE A 255 -11.75 8.50 11.01
CA ILE A 255 -10.76 8.58 9.94
C ILE A 255 -9.77 7.43 10.07
N LEU A 256 -9.58 6.70 8.98
CA LEU A 256 -8.60 5.64 8.81
C LEU A 256 -7.56 6.08 7.76
N MET A 257 -6.29 6.13 8.16
CA MET A 257 -5.17 6.46 7.29
C MET A 257 -4.47 5.18 6.83
N ALA A 258 -4.56 4.86 5.55
CA ALA A 258 -4.03 3.63 4.97
C ALA A 258 -2.71 3.84 4.18
N TYR A 259 -2.31 5.08 3.92
CA TYR A 259 -1.06 5.53 3.31
C TYR A 259 -0.90 5.18 1.82
N GLU A 260 -0.91 3.89 1.47
CA GLU A 260 -0.69 3.42 0.11
C GLU A 260 -2.00 3.08 -0.59
N ASP A 261 -2.04 3.32 -1.89
CA ASP A 261 -3.17 2.97 -2.77
C ASP A 261 -2.79 1.76 -3.62
N THR A 262 -2.74 0.60 -2.98
CA THR A 262 -2.46 -0.68 -3.63
C THR A 262 -3.58 -1.68 -3.36
N PRO A 263 -3.85 -2.64 -4.26
CA PRO A 263 -4.88 -3.64 -4.05
C PRO A 263 -4.77 -4.38 -2.71
N GLU A 264 -3.54 -4.67 -2.26
CA GLU A 264 -3.29 -5.34 -0.98
C GLU A 264 -3.63 -4.43 0.19
N THR A 265 -3.26 -3.15 0.14
CA THR A 265 -3.57 -2.19 1.21
C THR A 265 -5.07 -1.96 1.30
N GLU A 266 -5.76 -1.85 0.17
CA GLU A 266 -7.21 -1.73 0.10
C GLU A 266 -7.92 -2.93 0.75
N ASP A 267 -7.51 -4.15 0.36
CA ASP A 267 -8.05 -5.41 0.91
C ASP A 267 -7.85 -5.51 2.42
N ILE A 268 -6.63 -5.25 2.90
CA ILE A 268 -6.28 -5.33 4.32
C ILE A 268 -7.00 -4.25 5.12
N THR A 269 -7.15 -3.04 4.57
CA THR A 269 -7.88 -1.94 5.23
C THR A 269 -9.34 -2.29 5.45
N ALA A 270 -10.01 -2.91 4.48
CA ALA A 270 -11.39 -3.38 4.59
C ALA A 270 -11.51 -4.46 5.69
N GLN A 271 -10.56 -5.38 5.76
CA GLN A 271 -10.52 -6.41 6.81
C GLN A 271 -10.35 -5.80 8.21
N GLY A 272 -9.45 -4.83 8.38
CA GLY A 272 -9.26 -4.13 9.65
C GLY A 272 -10.51 -3.34 10.05
N LEU A 273 -11.11 -2.59 9.12
CA LEU A 273 -12.33 -1.82 9.36
C LEU A 273 -13.48 -2.71 9.83
N THR A 274 -13.57 -3.94 9.33
CA THR A 274 -14.56 -4.94 9.75
C THR A 274 -14.15 -5.74 10.98
N GLY A 275 -12.97 -5.49 11.57
CA GLY A 275 -12.56 -6.05 12.86
C GLY A 275 -11.83 -7.40 12.82
N VAL A 276 -11.26 -7.78 11.69
CA VAL A 276 -10.39 -8.96 11.58
C VAL A 276 -9.17 -8.84 12.50
N PHE A 277 -8.58 -7.67 12.55
CA PHE A 277 -7.48 -7.33 13.46
C PHE A 277 -7.73 -5.96 14.11
N GLY A 278 -7.00 -5.67 15.18
CA GLY A 278 -7.03 -4.37 15.83
C GLY A 278 -5.96 -3.45 15.30
N PHE A 279 -6.27 -2.18 15.12
CA PHE A 279 -5.32 -1.17 14.67
C PHE A 279 -4.40 -0.71 15.80
N LYS A 280 -3.13 -0.48 15.50
CA LYS A 280 -2.10 0.01 16.44
C LYS A 280 -1.24 1.11 15.83
N GLY A 281 -1.37 1.34 14.53
CA GLY A 281 -0.55 2.29 13.79
C GLY A 281 -0.57 3.69 14.40
N LYS A 282 0.53 4.42 14.18
CA LYS A 282 0.73 5.79 14.63
C LYS A 282 1.17 6.64 13.47
N LEU A 283 0.73 7.91 13.41
CA LEU A 283 1.14 8.82 12.35
C LEU A 283 2.66 9.03 12.38
N PRO A 284 3.35 8.86 11.26
CA PRO A 284 4.79 9.05 11.16
C PRO A 284 5.18 10.54 11.08
N VAL A 285 4.20 11.44 10.89
CA VAL A 285 4.40 12.86 10.67
C VAL A 285 3.34 13.68 11.40
N THR A 286 3.61 14.95 11.64
CA THR A 286 2.60 15.93 12.06
C THR A 286 1.91 16.49 10.83
N ALA A 287 0.62 16.15 10.66
CA ALA A 287 -0.22 16.67 9.59
C ALA A 287 -0.88 18.00 9.96
N SER A 288 -1.26 18.16 11.23
CA SER A 288 -1.80 19.39 11.81
C SER A 288 -1.67 19.33 13.35
N ASN A 289 -2.16 20.39 14.04
CA ASN A 289 -2.20 20.40 15.50
C ASN A 289 -3.09 19.29 16.11
N ILE A 290 -4.13 18.88 15.39
CA ILE A 290 -5.03 17.79 15.80
C ILE A 290 -4.42 16.42 15.50
N PHE A 291 -3.60 16.34 14.46
CA PHE A 291 -2.95 15.12 14.01
C PHE A 291 -1.41 15.24 14.12
N PRO A 292 -0.84 15.27 15.34
CA PRO A 292 0.62 15.32 15.53
C PRO A 292 1.27 13.96 15.22
N VAL A 293 2.58 13.96 15.07
CA VAL A 293 3.40 12.73 15.01
C VAL A 293 3.10 11.82 16.21
N ASN A 294 3.10 10.51 16.00
CA ASN A 294 2.71 9.48 16.98
C ASN A 294 1.23 9.49 17.41
N HIS A 295 0.39 10.33 16.78
CA HIS A 295 -1.05 10.27 16.99
C HIS A 295 -1.66 9.02 16.34
N GLY A 296 -2.70 8.46 16.98
CA GLY A 296 -3.46 7.31 16.48
C GLY A 296 -4.12 6.54 17.62
N PHE A 297 -5.30 6.01 17.35
CA PHE A 297 -6.07 5.22 18.33
C PHE A 297 -5.79 3.74 18.17
N THR A 298 -5.59 3.04 19.28
CA THR A 298 -5.53 1.58 19.30
C THR A 298 -6.96 1.03 19.40
N THR A 299 -7.27 0.01 18.61
CA THR A 299 -8.59 -0.62 18.60
C THR A 299 -8.47 -2.13 18.83
N PRO A 300 -9.51 -2.79 19.38
CA PRO A 300 -9.49 -4.23 19.54
C PRO A 300 -9.73 -4.96 18.21
N SER A 301 -9.27 -6.21 18.11
CA SER A 301 -9.77 -7.16 17.11
C SER A 301 -11.13 -7.71 17.55
N LEU A 302 -12.06 -7.85 16.61
CA LEU A 302 -13.34 -8.54 16.83
C LEU A 302 -13.22 -10.05 16.53
N LYS A 303 -12.02 -10.52 16.18
CA LYS A 303 -11.70 -11.91 15.85
C LYS A 303 -12.56 -12.48 14.70
N ARG A 304 -12.96 -11.63 13.76
CA ARG A 304 -13.62 -12.09 12.54
C ARG A 304 -12.61 -12.82 11.65
N MET A 305 -13.12 -13.74 10.86
CA MET A 305 -12.33 -14.46 9.85
C MET A 305 -11.73 -13.45 8.86
N GLY A 306 -10.44 -13.51 8.63
CA GLY A 306 -9.75 -12.70 7.63
C GLY A 306 -9.32 -13.51 6.42
N TYR A 307 -8.71 -12.85 5.46
CA TYR A 307 -8.12 -13.46 4.26
C TYR A 307 -6.61 -13.18 4.24
N SER A 308 -5.84 -14.13 3.77
CA SER A 308 -4.39 -13.94 3.63
C SER A 308 -3.78 -15.00 2.70
N VAL A 309 -2.50 -14.82 2.37
CA VAL A 309 -1.70 -15.86 1.71
C VAL A 309 -1.37 -16.99 2.70
N PRO A 310 -1.23 -18.24 2.21
CA PRO A 310 -0.92 -19.41 3.05
C PRO A 310 0.35 -19.25 3.89
N GLU A 311 1.39 -18.63 3.33
CA GLU A 311 2.69 -18.44 3.96
C GLU A 311 2.62 -17.61 5.23
N ARG A 312 1.65 -16.72 5.35
CA ARG A 312 1.45 -15.92 6.56
C ARG A 312 1.10 -16.77 7.80
N VAL A 313 0.46 -17.90 7.58
CA VAL A 313 0.06 -18.84 8.64
C VAL A 313 0.90 -20.11 8.63
N GLY A 314 2.10 -20.07 7.99
CA GLY A 314 3.04 -21.18 7.95
C GLY A 314 2.56 -22.37 7.10
N MET A 315 1.80 -22.09 6.04
CA MET A 315 1.44 -23.06 5.01
C MET A 315 2.09 -22.65 3.68
N CYS A 316 2.14 -23.55 2.72
CA CYS A 316 2.80 -23.34 1.43
C CYS A 316 1.75 -23.28 0.32
N SER A 317 1.74 -22.19 -0.45
CA SER A 317 0.83 -22.00 -1.59
C SER A 317 0.97 -23.13 -2.62
N ASP A 318 2.21 -23.53 -2.95
CA ASP A 318 2.49 -24.60 -3.91
C ASP A 318 1.83 -25.92 -3.49
N SER A 319 1.86 -26.22 -2.18
CA SER A 319 1.23 -27.44 -1.65
C SER A 319 -0.30 -27.41 -1.77
N LEU A 320 -0.91 -26.25 -1.66
CA LEU A 320 -2.37 -26.10 -1.80
C LEU A 320 -2.86 -26.27 -3.24
N THR A 321 -1.98 -26.16 -4.24
CA THR A 321 -2.34 -26.41 -5.64
C THR A 321 -2.79 -27.87 -5.89
N TYR A 322 -2.31 -28.83 -5.08
CA TYR A 322 -2.75 -30.22 -5.16
C TYR A 322 -4.24 -30.39 -4.89
N ILE A 323 -4.87 -29.50 -4.16
CA ILE A 323 -6.32 -29.52 -3.90
C ILE A 323 -7.09 -29.40 -5.20
N SER A 324 -6.68 -28.50 -6.09
CA SER A 324 -7.30 -28.35 -7.42
C SER A 324 -7.17 -29.64 -8.24
N THR A 325 -6.03 -30.32 -8.15
CA THR A 325 -5.82 -31.62 -8.84
C THR A 325 -6.76 -32.68 -8.29
N ILE A 326 -6.92 -32.78 -6.98
CA ILE A 326 -7.80 -33.75 -6.34
C ILE A 326 -9.27 -33.46 -6.66
N ALA A 327 -9.69 -32.18 -6.59
CA ALA A 327 -11.06 -31.77 -6.88
C ALA A 327 -11.44 -32.06 -8.35
N ASN A 328 -10.55 -31.72 -9.28
CA ASN A 328 -10.79 -32.01 -10.71
C ASN A 328 -10.80 -33.51 -11.00
N TYR A 329 -9.93 -34.30 -10.38
CA TYR A 329 -9.93 -35.75 -10.51
C TYR A 329 -11.23 -36.36 -9.98
N MET A 330 -11.75 -35.87 -8.84
CA MET A 330 -13.04 -36.31 -8.30
C MET A 330 -14.19 -36.06 -9.29
N ILE A 331 -14.18 -34.92 -9.98
CA ILE A 331 -15.17 -34.59 -11.00
C ILE A 331 -15.01 -35.47 -12.24
N GLU A 332 -13.78 -35.68 -12.71
CA GLU A 332 -13.43 -36.50 -13.87
C GLU A 332 -13.90 -37.95 -13.73
N ILE A 333 -13.71 -38.57 -12.57
CA ILE A 333 -14.17 -39.94 -12.31
C ILE A 333 -15.67 -40.04 -11.99
N GLY A 334 -16.40 -38.93 -11.99
CA GLY A 334 -17.83 -38.88 -11.72
C GLY A 334 -18.24 -39.15 -10.27
N ALA A 335 -17.31 -38.91 -9.30
CA ALA A 335 -17.60 -39.06 -7.88
C ALA A 335 -18.52 -37.95 -7.36
N ALA A 336 -18.36 -36.72 -7.88
CA ALA A 336 -19.28 -35.61 -7.66
C ALA A 336 -19.24 -34.66 -8.89
N PRO A 337 -20.33 -33.96 -9.22
CA PRO A 337 -20.34 -33.03 -10.37
C PRO A 337 -19.57 -31.72 -10.11
N GLY A 338 -19.46 -31.32 -8.85
CA GLY A 338 -18.74 -30.14 -8.45
C GLY A 338 -18.61 -30.03 -6.93
N CYS A 339 -17.81 -29.07 -6.46
CA CYS A 339 -17.61 -28.81 -5.03
C CYS A 339 -17.08 -27.39 -4.77
N GLN A 340 -17.21 -26.96 -3.53
CA GLN A 340 -16.48 -25.82 -2.98
C GLN A 340 -15.46 -26.32 -1.96
N VAL A 341 -14.25 -25.73 -1.96
CA VAL A 341 -13.22 -26.03 -0.95
C VAL A 341 -12.77 -24.74 -0.30
N LEU A 342 -12.84 -24.67 1.03
CA LEU A 342 -12.34 -23.58 1.84
C LEU A 342 -11.38 -24.13 2.88
N ILE A 343 -10.22 -23.48 3.01
CA ILE A 343 -9.24 -23.79 4.06
C ILE A 343 -8.96 -22.52 4.85
N ALA A 344 -9.09 -22.63 6.16
CA ALA A 344 -8.75 -21.56 7.09
C ALA A 344 -7.78 -22.06 8.16
N LYS A 345 -6.82 -21.21 8.52
CA LYS A 345 -5.87 -21.45 9.62
C LYS A 345 -5.59 -20.14 10.35
N ASP A 346 -5.49 -20.20 11.68
CA ASP A 346 -5.21 -19.06 12.54
C ASP A 346 -6.13 -17.85 12.30
N GLY A 347 -7.44 -18.13 12.04
CA GLY A 347 -8.46 -17.11 11.77
C GLY A 347 -8.35 -16.45 10.37
N ARG A 348 -7.62 -17.05 9.44
CA ARG A 348 -7.44 -16.57 8.06
C ARG A 348 -7.89 -17.62 7.05
N ILE A 349 -8.72 -17.23 6.10
CA ILE A 349 -9.02 -18.00 4.89
C ILE A 349 -7.80 -17.85 3.99
N ILE A 350 -7.19 -18.98 3.64
CA ILE A 350 -5.94 -19.05 2.87
C ILE A 350 -6.11 -19.77 1.54
N TYR A 351 -7.25 -20.41 1.36
CA TYR A 351 -7.65 -21.07 0.12
C TYR A 351 -9.17 -21.10 0.05
N GLU A 352 -9.73 -20.69 -1.07
CA GLU A 352 -11.16 -20.73 -1.32
C GLU A 352 -11.37 -20.86 -2.83
N GLN A 353 -11.98 -21.97 -3.27
CA GLN A 353 -12.19 -22.24 -4.69
C GLN A 353 -13.42 -23.11 -4.93
N ALA A 354 -14.12 -22.86 -6.04
CA ALA A 354 -15.21 -23.64 -6.55
C ALA A 354 -14.76 -24.46 -7.78
N PHE A 355 -15.28 -25.66 -7.94
CA PHE A 355 -14.92 -26.58 -9.01
C PHE A 355 -16.17 -27.24 -9.61
N GLY A 356 -16.15 -27.50 -10.94
CA GLY A 356 -17.18 -28.23 -11.66
C GLY A 356 -18.52 -27.52 -11.74
N SER A 357 -19.58 -28.28 -11.83
CA SER A 357 -20.93 -27.80 -12.04
C SER A 357 -21.91 -28.41 -11.04
N HIS A 358 -23.15 -27.89 -10.95
CA HIS A 358 -24.19 -28.41 -10.06
C HIS A 358 -24.66 -29.78 -10.46
N THR A 359 -24.54 -30.13 -11.74
CA THR A 359 -24.92 -31.42 -12.28
C THR A 359 -23.87 -31.97 -13.25
N TYR A 360 -23.93 -33.27 -13.55
CA TYR A 360 -23.08 -33.90 -14.56
C TYR A 360 -23.37 -33.45 -16.01
N LYS A 361 -24.36 -32.62 -16.24
CA LYS A 361 -24.71 -32.08 -17.56
C LYS A 361 -23.91 -30.84 -17.95
N ASP A 362 -23.07 -30.33 -17.04
CA ASP A 362 -22.13 -29.21 -17.24
C ASP A 362 -22.76 -27.90 -17.74
N ASP A 363 -24.00 -27.63 -17.34
CA ASP A 363 -24.79 -26.48 -17.77
C ASP A 363 -24.91 -25.35 -16.70
N ASN A 364 -24.39 -25.58 -15.48
CA ASN A 364 -24.49 -24.62 -14.37
C ASN A 364 -23.25 -24.75 -13.44
N PRO A 365 -22.22 -23.90 -13.62
CA PRO A 365 -21.01 -23.99 -12.84
C PRO A 365 -21.23 -23.66 -11.34
N VAL A 366 -20.46 -24.29 -10.49
CA VAL A 366 -20.43 -23.99 -9.03
C VAL A 366 -19.73 -22.68 -8.79
N TYR A 367 -20.37 -21.79 -8.02
CA TYR A 367 -19.83 -20.53 -7.57
C TYR A 367 -19.55 -20.54 -6.06
N LEU A 368 -18.61 -19.70 -5.58
CA LEU A 368 -18.33 -19.55 -4.15
C LEU A 368 -19.52 -19.03 -3.32
N THR A 369 -20.50 -18.44 -3.98
CA THR A 369 -21.73 -17.92 -3.37
C THR A 369 -22.85 -18.93 -3.27
N ASP A 370 -22.66 -20.15 -3.81
CA ASP A 370 -23.69 -21.16 -3.80
C ASP A 370 -23.92 -21.74 -2.40
N LEU A 371 -25.17 -22.00 -2.08
CA LEU A 371 -25.58 -22.56 -0.81
C LEU A 371 -25.69 -24.07 -0.88
N TYR A 372 -25.12 -24.76 0.11
CA TYR A 372 -25.18 -26.21 0.24
C TYR A 372 -26.05 -26.62 1.43
N ASP A 373 -26.82 -27.70 1.26
CA ASP A 373 -27.37 -28.44 2.40
C ASP A 373 -26.21 -29.10 3.15
N ILE A 374 -26.00 -28.66 4.40
CA ILE A 374 -24.93 -29.17 5.26
C ILE A 374 -25.27 -30.46 5.98
N ALA A 375 -26.47 -31.00 5.78
CA ALA A 375 -26.93 -32.28 6.31
C ALA A 375 -26.52 -32.47 7.80
N SER A 376 -25.82 -33.55 8.14
CA SER A 376 -25.42 -33.88 9.50
C SER A 376 -24.40 -32.89 10.13
N VAL A 377 -23.74 -32.05 9.34
CA VAL A 377 -22.89 -30.97 9.89
C VAL A 377 -23.73 -30.00 10.75
N THR A 378 -25.04 -29.93 10.48
CA THR A 378 -26.02 -29.17 11.32
C THR A 378 -25.95 -29.58 12.80
N LYS A 379 -25.66 -30.86 13.11
CA LYS A 379 -25.51 -31.32 14.50
C LYS A 379 -24.40 -30.58 15.26
N VAL A 380 -23.29 -30.32 14.58
CA VAL A 380 -22.14 -29.58 15.15
C VAL A 380 -22.40 -28.08 15.05
N ALA A 381 -22.83 -27.58 13.91
CA ALA A 381 -22.94 -26.16 13.63
C ALA A 381 -24.14 -25.48 14.35
N ALA A 382 -25.21 -26.22 14.66
CA ALA A 382 -26.40 -25.68 15.33
C ALA A 382 -26.67 -26.35 16.69
N THR A 383 -26.89 -27.66 16.71
CA THR A 383 -27.34 -28.35 17.94
C THR A 383 -26.30 -28.25 19.07
N THR A 384 -25.02 -28.56 18.77
CA THR A 384 -23.95 -28.44 19.78
C THR A 384 -23.80 -27.02 20.32
N LEU A 385 -23.83 -26.01 19.44
CA LEU A 385 -23.74 -24.61 19.84
C LEU A 385 -24.94 -24.17 20.71
N ALA A 386 -26.15 -24.64 20.39
CA ALA A 386 -27.36 -24.38 21.20
C ALA A 386 -27.20 -24.99 22.62
N VAL A 387 -26.73 -26.23 22.70
CA VAL A 387 -26.47 -26.90 23.99
C VAL A 387 -25.37 -26.17 24.78
N MET A 388 -24.28 -25.78 24.15
CA MET A 388 -23.23 -24.97 24.81
C MET A 388 -23.76 -23.63 25.33
N ARG A 389 -24.71 -23.01 24.63
CA ARG A 389 -25.36 -21.78 25.10
C ARG A 389 -26.24 -22.02 26.32
N LEU A 390 -26.94 -23.14 26.41
CA LEU A 390 -27.76 -23.50 27.55
C LEU A 390 -26.95 -23.94 28.78
N HIS A 391 -25.71 -24.36 28.60
CA HIS A 391 -24.81 -24.77 29.69
C HIS A 391 -24.15 -23.57 30.40
N LYS A 392 -24.17 -22.37 29.82
CA LYS A 392 -23.68 -21.15 30.47
C LYS A 392 -24.70 -20.59 31.44
#